data_f50d6c013316063bcc311b5b22f2ffce
#
_entry.id   f50d6c013316063bcc311b5b22f2ffce
#
_cell.length_a   1.000
_cell.length_b   1.000
_cell.length_c   1.000
_cell.angle_alpha   90.00
_cell.angle_beta   90.00
_cell.angle_gamma   90.00
#
_symmetry.space_group_name_H-M   'P 1'
#
loop_
_entity.id
_entity.type
_entity.pdbx_description
1 polymer ?
#
loop_
_entity_poly.entity_id
_entity_poly.type
_entity_poly.pdbx_seq_one_letter_code
_entity_poly.pdbx_strand_id
1 'polypeptide(L)'
;MENRPIIEIKDLRKVYIMGSQEVHALRGLNLSIHNNEYVAVMGPSGSGKSTLMNMIGCLDTPTSGEYILNGRNVSELTDDDLAEVRNQEIGFVFQTFNLLPRANILANVELPLIYAGMKSHERKEKAQEALEKVGLGDRLTHKPNELSGGQRQRVAVARALVNNPSILLADEPTGNLDSKTGEEILRLFEDLYDLGNTIIVVTHEEDIAEHSRRIIRLRDGLLESDEKVENPVLAAMSAEI
;
A
#
# COMPACT_ATOMS: atom_id res chain seq x y z
N MET A 1 2.01 -17.89 -20.53
CA MET A 1 1.68 -17.93 -19.10
C MET A 1 0.30 -17.31 -18.97
N GLU A 2 -0.67 -18.00 -18.36
CA GLU A 2 -1.98 -17.41 -18.14
C GLU A 2 -1.82 -16.14 -17.29
N ASN A 3 -2.44 -15.06 -17.72
CA ASN A 3 -2.40 -13.76 -17.05
C ASN A 3 -3.32 -13.80 -15.80
N ARG A 4 -2.89 -14.57 -14.77
CA ARG A 4 -3.65 -14.67 -13.52
C ARG A 4 -3.55 -13.37 -12.76
N PRO A 5 -4.67 -12.87 -12.19
CA PRO A 5 -4.64 -11.70 -11.34
C PRO A 5 -3.81 -11.99 -10.07
N ILE A 6 -3.09 -10.98 -9.58
CA ILE A 6 -2.41 -11.03 -8.29
C ILE A 6 -3.40 -10.92 -7.14
N ILE A 7 -4.48 -10.14 -7.34
CA ILE A 7 -5.64 -10.04 -6.45
C ILE A 7 -6.87 -10.50 -7.21
N GLU A 8 -7.61 -11.45 -6.65
CA GLU A 8 -8.93 -11.83 -7.11
C GLU A 8 -9.91 -11.83 -5.94
N ILE A 9 -10.95 -11.03 -6.03
CA ILE A 9 -11.98 -10.86 -5.02
C ILE A 9 -13.33 -11.28 -5.65
N LYS A 10 -14.07 -12.19 -4.96
CA LYS A 10 -15.36 -12.72 -5.42
C LYS A 10 -16.41 -12.59 -4.33
N ASP A 11 -17.48 -11.86 -4.63
CA ASP A 11 -18.65 -11.60 -3.75
C ASP A 11 -18.23 -11.23 -2.31
N LEU A 12 -17.17 -10.41 -2.17
CA LEU A 12 -16.58 -10.10 -0.86
C LEU A 12 -17.53 -9.23 -0.05
N ARG A 13 -17.87 -9.71 1.15
CA ARG A 13 -18.75 -9.02 2.10
C ARG A 13 -18.04 -8.81 3.43
N LYS A 14 -18.24 -7.64 4.00
CA LYS A 14 -17.81 -7.36 5.37
C LYS A 14 -18.92 -6.67 6.13
N VAL A 15 -19.30 -7.29 7.24
CA VAL A 15 -20.28 -6.76 8.18
C VAL A 15 -19.62 -6.59 9.54
N TYR A 16 -19.68 -5.38 10.09
CA TYR A 16 -19.26 -5.11 11.46
C TYR A 16 -20.47 -5.05 12.37
N ILE A 17 -20.38 -5.69 13.54
CA ILE A 17 -21.43 -5.66 14.56
C ILE A 17 -21.03 -4.59 15.59
N MET A 18 -21.81 -3.51 15.66
CA MET A 18 -21.61 -2.40 16.60
C MET A 18 -22.78 -2.35 17.58
N GLY A 19 -22.63 -3.05 18.70
CA GLY A 19 -23.73 -3.24 19.66
C GLY A 19 -24.87 -4.05 19.05
N SER A 20 -26.04 -3.42 18.85
CA SER A 20 -27.22 -4.03 18.19
C SER A 20 -27.35 -3.70 16.70
N GLN A 21 -26.41 -2.94 16.13
CA GLN A 21 -26.47 -2.51 14.74
C GLN A 21 -25.46 -3.27 13.89
N GLU A 22 -25.87 -3.64 12.68
CA GLU A 22 -25.01 -4.19 11.64
C GLU A 22 -24.63 -3.10 10.65
N VAL A 23 -23.31 -2.97 10.40
CA VAL A 23 -22.76 -2.06 9.40
C VAL A 23 -22.22 -2.89 8.26
N HIS A 24 -22.91 -2.90 7.13
CA HIS A 24 -22.51 -3.58 5.90
C HIS A 24 -21.47 -2.73 5.16
N ALA A 25 -20.20 -2.89 5.51
CA ALA A 25 -19.10 -2.09 4.96
C ALA A 25 -18.72 -2.49 3.53
N LEU A 26 -18.81 -3.79 3.18
CA LEU A 26 -18.73 -4.32 1.82
C LEU A 26 -19.92 -5.22 1.54
N ARG A 27 -20.49 -5.12 0.33
CA ARG A 27 -21.81 -5.71 0.01
C ARG A 27 -21.77 -6.66 -1.18
N GLY A 28 -20.68 -7.40 -1.39
CA GLY A 28 -20.52 -8.33 -2.50
C GLY A 28 -19.66 -7.75 -3.62
N LEU A 29 -18.47 -7.27 -3.23
CA LEU A 29 -17.50 -6.69 -4.15
C LEU A 29 -16.88 -7.79 -5.00
N ASN A 30 -16.75 -7.53 -6.32
CA ASN A 30 -15.98 -8.34 -7.25
C ASN A 30 -14.90 -7.47 -7.88
N LEU A 31 -13.64 -7.91 -7.81
CA LEU A 31 -12.49 -7.13 -8.27
C LEU A 31 -11.34 -8.05 -8.63
N SER A 32 -10.62 -7.72 -9.69
CA SER A 32 -9.34 -8.35 -10.01
C SER A 32 -8.29 -7.28 -10.31
N ILE A 33 -7.07 -7.47 -9.77
CA ILE A 33 -5.91 -6.63 -10.06
C ILE A 33 -4.80 -7.54 -10.55
N HIS A 34 -4.13 -7.14 -11.63
CA HIS A 34 -3.04 -7.92 -12.23
C HIS A 34 -1.68 -7.40 -11.79
N ASN A 35 -0.64 -8.21 -12.04
CA ASN A 35 0.74 -7.77 -11.81
C ASN A 35 1.06 -6.54 -12.65
N ASN A 36 1.85 -5.64 -12.06
CA ASN A 36 2.25 -4.38 -12.67
C ASN A 36 1.03 -3.52 -13.09
N GLU A 37 0.04 -3.41 -12.23
CA GLU A 37 -1.00 -2.38 -12.32
C GLU A 37 -0.74 -1.25 -11.31
N TYR A 38 -1.01 -0.02 -11.70
CA TYR A 38 -1.08 1.12 -10.79
C TYR A 38 -2.54 1.57 -10.68
N VAL A 39 -3.16 1.27 -9.56
CA VAL A 39 -4.60 1.40 -9.32
C VAL A 39 -4.87 2.40 -8.22
N ALA A 40 -5.78 3.34 -8.44
CA ALA A 40 -6.36 4.16 -7.38
C ALA A 40 -7.72 3.61 -6.96
N VAL A 41 -7.94 3.51 -5.65
CA VAL A 41 -9.25 3.18 -5.05
C VAL A 41 -9.83 4.44 -4.43
N MET A 42 -10.94 4.90 -4.98
CA MET A 42 -11.59 6.16 -4.63
C MET A 42 -13.01 5.96 -4.09
N GLY A 43 -13.60 7.02 -3.59
CA GLY A 43 -14.99 7.11 -3.15
C GLY A 43 -15.17 8.03 -1.95
N PRO A 44 -16.41 8.44 -1.62
CA PRO A 44 -16.69 9.30 -0.48
C PRO A 44 -16.36 8.65 0.86
N SER A 45 -16.37 9.44 1.94
CA SER A 45 -16.25 8.90 3.29
C SER A 45 -17.37 7.87 3.55
N GLY A 46 -17.02 6.73 4.16
CA GLY A 46 -17.97 5.65 4.43
C GLY A 46 -18.27 4.72 3.24
N SER A 47 -17.66 4.92 2.08
CA SER A 47 -17.91 4.07 0.89
C SER A 47 -17.34 2.65 0.99
N GLY A 48 -16.50 2.35 1.99
CA GLY A 48 -15.87 1.04 2.17
C GLY A 48 -14.40 0.95 1.79
N LYS A 49 -13.75 2.04 1.36
CA LYS A 49 -12.32 2.06 0.95
C LYS A 49 -11.37 1.49 2.01
N SER A 50 -11.44 2.02 3.23
CA SER A 50 -10.57 1.54 4.32
C SER A 50 -10.86 0.08 4.69
N THR A 51 -12.12 -0.37 4.56
CA THR A 51 -12.47 -1.77 4.75
C THR A 51 -11.88 -2.63 3.63
N LEU A 52 -12.00 -2.22 2.36
CA LEU A 52 -11.38 -2.92 1.25
C LEU A 52 -9.85 -2.96 1.40
N MET A 53 -9.25 -1.84 1.78
CA MET A 53 -7.81 -1.77 2.07
C MET A 53 -7.39 -2.76 3.16
N ASN A 54 -8.16 -2.86 4.25
CA ASN A 54 -7.89 -3.82 5.32
C ASN A 54 -8.02 -5.28 4.85
N MET A 55 -8.98 -5.57 3.94
CA MET A 55 -9.09 -6.91 3.34
C MET A 55 -7.88 -7.21 2.45
N ILE A 56 -7.57 -6.32 1.48
CA ILE A 56 -6.41 -6.48 0.59
C ILE A 56 -5.12 -6.59 1.41
N GLY A 57 -5.01 -5.80 2.47
CA GLY A 57 -3.86 -5.76 3.36
C GLY A 57 -3.76 -6.94 4.33
N CYS A 58 -4.66 -7.91 4.30
CA CYS A 58 -4.72 -9.01 5.29
C CYS A 58 -4.70 -8.50 6.75
N LEU A 59 -5.29 -7.33 7.01
CA LEU A 59 -5.45 -6.73 8.35
C LEU A 59 -6.77 -7.12 9.00
N ASP A 60 -7.72 -7.62 8.22
CA ASP A 60 -9.03 -8.11 8.65
C ASP A 60 -9.48 -9.21 7.70
N THR A 61 -10.49 -10.00 8.09
CA THR A 61 -11.04 -11.10 7.30
C THR A 61 -12.44 -10.78 6.81
N PRO A 62 -12.86 -11.26 5.63
CA PRO A 62 -14.23 -11.07 5.15
C PRO A 62 -15.24 -11.82 6.03
N THR A 63 -16.48 -11.32 6.06
CA THR A 63 -17.60 -12.05 6.66
C THR A 63 -18.07 -13.19 5.74
N SER A 64 -17.96 -13.00 4.41
CA SER A 64 -18.19 -14.01 3.38
C SER A 64 -17.58 -13.58 2.05
N GLY A 65 -17.54 -14.51 1.08
CA GLY A 65 -16.88 -14.33 -0.21
C GLY A 65 -15.43 -14.81 -0.18
N GLU A 66 -14.73 -14.65 -1.29
CA GLU A 66 -13.36 -15.12 -1.46
C GLU A 66 -12.40 -13.97 -1.74
N TYR A 67 -11.22 -14.05 -1.14
CA TYR A 67 -10.07 -13.23 -1.49
C TYR A 67 -8.87 -14.14 -1.77
N ILE A 68 -8.37 -14.06 -3.00
CA ILE A 68 -7.22 -14.82 -3.48
C ILE A 68 -6.09 -13.81 -3.73
N LEU A 69 -4.97 -14.00 -3.06
CA LEU A 69 -3.74 -13.21 -3.20
C LEU A 69 -2.64 -14.12 -3.74
N ASN A 70 -2.07 -13.73 -4.87
CA ASN A 70 -0.99 -14.47 -5.53
C ASN A 70 -1.30 -15.98 -5.70
N GLY A 71 -2.57 -16.30 -6.01
CA GLY A 71 -3.07 -17.67 -6.19
C GLY A 71 -3.40 -18.43 -4.90
N ARG A 72 -3.21 -17.82 -3.71
CA ARG A 72 -3.55 -18.41 -2.40
C ARG A 72 -4.86 -17.79 -1.88
N ASN A 73 -5.86 -18.62 -1.55
CA ASN A 73 -7.05 -18.13 -0.86
C ASN A 73 -6.68 -17.76 0.58
N VAL A 74 -6.87 -16.47 0.91
CA VAL A 74 -6.53 -15.91 2.23
C VAL A 74 -7.74 -15.65 3.12
N SER A 75 -8.96 -15.91 2.61
CA SER A 75 -10.21 -15.58 3.32
C SER A 75 -10.41 -16.38 4.62
N GLU A 76 -9.83 -17.57 4.72
CA GLU A 76 -10.03 -18.51 5.83
C GLU A 76 -8.73 -18.78 6.61
N LEU A 77 -7.69 -17.98 6.39
CA LEU A 77 -6.41 -18.12 7.08
C LEU A 77 -6.52 -17.71 8.55
N THR A 78 -5.69 -18.33 9.39
CA THR A 78 -5.53 -17.91 10.79
C THR A 78 -4.80 -16.54 10.87
N ASP A 79 -4.89 -15.88 12.02
CA ASP A 79 -4.20 -14.59 12.23
C ASP A 79 -2.68 -14.70 12.04
N ASP A 80 -2.08 -15.81 12.43
CA ASP A 80 -0.65 -16.08 12.25
C ASP A 80 -0.30 -16.24 10.77
N ASP A 81 -1.10 -17.01 10.00
CA ASP A 81 -0.92 -17.17 8.56
C ASP A 81 -1.11 -15.83 7.82
N LEU A 82 -2.12 -15.04 8.22
CA LEU A 82 -2.34 -13.70 7.65
C LEU A 82 -1.18 -12.76 7.95
N ALA A 83 -0.57 -12.86 9.13
CA ALA A 83 0.61 -12.07 9.48
C ALA A 83 1.83 -12.46 8.62
N GLU A 84 2.00 -13.74 8.32
CA GLU A 84 3.04 -14.23 7.42
C GLU A 84 2.82 -13.73 5.99
N VAL A 85 1.61 -13.92 5.43
CA VAL A 85 1.24 -13.43 4.10
C VAL A 85 1.44 -11.91 4.00
N ARG A 86 0.98 -11.16 4.99
CA ARG A 86 1.15 -9.71 5.05
C ARG A 86 2.61 -9.29 5.02
N ASN A 87 3.47 -9.98 5.76
CA ASN A 87 4.90 -9.67 5.80
C ASN A 87 5.63 -9.99 4.49
N GLN A 88 5.19 -11.02 3.77
CA GLN A 88 5.84 -11.49 2.54
C GLN A 88 5.31 -10.78 1.28
N GLU A 89 3.99 -10.56 1.20
CA GLU A 89 3.31 -10.18 -0.03
C GLU A 89 2.93 -8.69 -0.08
N ILE A 90 2.88 -7.99 1.07
CA ILE A 90 2.28 -6.66 1.14
C ILE A 90 3.20 -5.64 1.79
N GLY A 91 3.54 -4.60 1.05
CA GLY A 91 4.19 -3.41 1.57
C GLY A 91 3.18 -2.31 1.89
N PHE A 92 3.17 -1.80 3.12
CA PHE A 92 2.26 -0.73 3.53
C PHE A 92 2.92 0.63 3.59
N VAL A 93 2.28 1.62 3.00
CA VAL A 93 2.59 3.05 3.12
C VAL A 93 1.37 3.78 3.67
N PHE A 94 1.51 4.48 4.78
CA PHE A 94 0.40 5.17 5.46
C PHE A 94 0.58 6.69 5.42
N GLN A 95 -0.51 7.42 5.47
CA GLN A 95 -0.55 8.88 5.58
C GLN A 95 0.29 9.41 6.76
N THR A 96 0.27 8.75 7.90
CA THR A 96 0.98 9.12 9.13
C THR A 96 2.36 8.49 9.26
N PHE A 97 2.91 7.91 8.16
CA PHE A 97 4.20 7.24 8.07
C PHE A 97 4.34 6.00 8.96
N ASN A 98 3.73 5.97 10.13
CA ASN A 98 3.77 4.88 11.13
C ASN A 98 5.19 4.37 11.42
N LEU A 99 6.15 5.31 11.56
CA LEU A 99 7.52 5.01 11.95
C LEU A 99 7.64 4.91 13.47
N LEU A 100 8.49 4.01 13.95
CA LEU A 100 8.83 3.88 15.35
C LEU A 100 9.67 5.10 15.79
N PRO A 101 9.15 6.02 16.63
CA PRO A 101 9.78 7.32 16.87
C PRO A 101 11.08 7.24 17.68
N ARG A 102 11.28 6.14 18.42
CA ARG A 102 12.47 5.91 19.27
C ARG A 102 13.58 5.15 18.53
N ALA A 103 13.28 4.51 17.42
CA ALA A 103 14.23 3.79 16.56
C ALA A 103 14.75 4.72 15.46
N ASN A 104 15.98 4.53 15.00
CA ASN A 104 16.50 5.21 13.82
C ASN A 104 15.84 4.65 12.54
N ILE A 105 16.10 5.28 11.39
CA ILE A 105 15.45 4.88 10.15
C ILE A 105 15.94 3.52 9.66
N LEU A 106 17.18 3.14 9.88
CA LEU A 106 17.68 1.82 9.55
C LEU A 106 16.89 0.73 10.31
N ALA A 107 16.72 0.89 11.63
CA ALA A 107 15.95 -0.06 12.44
C ALA A 107 14.46 -0.08 12.08
N ASN A 108 13.88 1.05 11.62
CA ASN A 108 12.52 1.08 11.09
C ASN A 108 12.37 0.22 9.82
N VAL A 109 13.35 0.29 8.91
CA VAL A 109 13.33 -0.48 7.65
C VAL A 109 13.72 -1.95 7.89
N GLU A 110 14.56 -2.26 8.89
CA GLU A 110 14.85 -3.64 9.29
C GLU A 110 13.63 -4.40 9.84
N LEU A 111 12.59 -3.72 10.31
CA LEU A 111 11.49 -4.34 11.06
C LEU A 111 10.79 -5.49 10.31
N PRO A 112 10.37 -5.35 9.04
CA PRO A 112 9.77 -6.45 8.28
C PRO A 112 10.72 -7.65 8.11
N LEU A 113 12.02 -7.38 7.98
CA LEU A 113 13.04 -8.43 7.82
C LEU A 113 13.27 -9.22 9.13
N ILE A 114 13.02 -8.58 10.29
CA ILE A 114 13.02 -9.26 11.59
C ILE A 114 11.88 -10.27 11.66
N TYR A 115 10.67 -9.88 11.23
CA TYR A 115 9.53 -10.78 11.18
C TYR A 115 9.69 -11.89 10.14
N ALA A 116 10.44 -11.65 9.06
CA ALA A 116 10.84 -12.67 8.08
C ALA A 116 11.92 -13.64 8.60
N GLY A 117 12.40 -13.48 9.86
CA GLY A 117 13.40 -14.36 10.46
C GLY A 117 14.82 -14.17 9.90
N MET A 118 15.08 -13.07 9.18
CA MET A 118 16.38 -12.83 8.54
C MET A 118 17.48 -12.55 9.56
N LYS A 119 18.71 -13.04 9.29
CA LYS A 119 19.86 -12.83 10.16
C LYS A 119 20.26 -11.35 10.23
N SER A 120 20.79 -10.92 11.39
CA SER A 120 21.09 -9.50 11.67
C SER A 120 22.00 -8.81 10.65
N HIS A 121 22.99 -9.50 10.11
CA HIS A 121 23.89 -8.96 9.10
C HIS A 121 23.15 -8.71 7.78
N GLU A 122 22.47 -9.72 7.26
CA GLU A 122 21.75 -9.67 5.98
C GLU A 122 20.64 -8.59 5.98
N ARG A 123 19.89 -8.48 7.10
CA ARG A 123 18.82 -7.48 7.17
C ARG A 123 19.34 -6.05 7.23
N LYS A 124 20.50 -5.80 7.87
CA LYS A 124 21.11 -4.47 7.88
C LYS A 124 21.53 -4.04 6.48
N GLU A 125 22.16 -4.93 5.73
CA GLU A 125 22.56 -4.67 4.35
C GLU A 125 21.35 -4.35 3.48
N LYS A 126 20.31 -5.19 3.51
CA LYS A 126 19.08 -4.95 2.74
C LYS A 126 18.36 -3.66 3.15
N ALA A 127 18.29 -3.38 4.44
CA ALA A 127 17.66 -2.14 4.92
C ALA A 127 18.44 -0.90 4.50
N GLN A 128 19.77 -0.97 4.50
CA GLN A 128 20.63 0.10 3.99
C GLN A 128 20.42 0.30 2.49
N GLU A 129 20.46 -0.75 1.68
CA GLU A 129 20.19 -0.69 0.23
C GLU A 129 18.82 -0.08 -0.07
N ALA A 130 17.78 -0.47 0.70
CA ALA A 130 16.44 0.09 0.54
C ALA A 130 16.40 1.60 0.84
N LEU A 131 17.14 2.07 1.86
CA LEU A 131 17.26 3.49 2.17
C LEU A 131 18.09 4.26 1.14
N GLU A 132 19.13 3.66 0.58
CA GLU A 132 19.91 4.25 -0.50
C GLU A 132 19.07 4.47 -1.76
N LYS A 133 18.23 3.50 -2.12
CA LYS A 133 17.29 3.59 -3.27
C LYS A 133 16.30 4.76 -3.16
N VAL A 134 15.95 5.17 -1.96
CA VAL A 134 15.06 6.33 -1.73
C VAL A 134 15.83 7.62 -1.38
N GLY A 135 17.16 7.63 -1.57
CA GLY A 135 18.01 8.80 -1.37
C GLY A 135 18.26 9.16 0.09
N LEU A 136 18.29 8.18 1.00
CA LEU A 136 18.50 8.38 2.44
C LEU A 136 19.69 7.58 3.02
N GLY A 137 20.62 7.15 2.17
CA GLY A 137 21.81 6.38 2.58
C GLY A 137 22.75 7.12 3.53
N ASP A 138 22.78 8.45 3.48
CA ASP A 138 23.56 9.32 4.37
C ASP A 138 22.92 9.55 5.75
N ARG A 139 21.68 9.05 5.99
CA ARG A 139 20.87 9.35 7.17
C ARG A 139 20.49 8.14 8.02
N LEU A 140 21.14 6.99 7.85
CA LEU A 140 20.79 5.70 8.46
C LEU A 140 20.58 5.76 9.99
N THR A 141 21.31 6.62 10.68
CA THR A 141 21.25 6.75 12.15
C THR A 141 20.25 7.79 12.64
N HIS A 142 19.68 8.61 11.74
CA HIS A 142 18.69 9.63 12.12
C HIS A 142 17.40 8.98 12.62
N LYS A 143 16.72 9.65 13.54
CA LYS A 143 15.38 9.29 14.02
C LYS A 143 14.29 9.99 13.19
N PRO A 144 13.06 9.49 13.17
CA PRO A 144 11.97 10.10 12.42
C PRO A 144 11.72 11.59 12.72
N ASN A 145 11.91 12.03 13.96
CA ASN A 145 11.75 13.43 14.36
C ASN A 145 12.86 14.39 13.85
N GLU A 146 13.94 13.84 13.31
CA GLU A 146 15.05 14.59 12.73
C GLU A 146 14.92 14.74 11.20
N LEU A 147 13.81 14.25 10.63
CA LEU A 147 13.55 14.19 9.20
C LEU A 147 12.33 15.06 8.79
N SER A 148 12.35 15.58 7.57
CA SER A 148 11.21 16.24 6.96
C SER A 148 10.04 15.24 6.72
N GLY A 149 8.84 15.75 6.41
CA GLY A 149 7.68 14.92 6.06
C GLY A 149 7.98 13.97 4.91
N GLY A 150 8.50 14.48 3.80
CA GLY A 150 8.85 13.68 2.62
C GLY A 150 9.96 12.65 2.90
N GLN A 151 10.97 13.01 3.70
CA GLN A 151 11.98 12.04 4.10
C GLN A 151 11.38 10.90 4.94
N ARG A 152 10.47 11.21 5.86
CA ARG A 152 9.73 10.18 6.63
C ARG A 152 8.90 9.28 5.72
N GLN A 153 8.25 9.86 4.71
CA GLN A 153 7.48 9.07 3.74
C GLN A 153 8.39 8.18 2.89
N ARG A 154 9.54 8.66 2.45
CA ARG A 154 10.55 7.84 1.75
C ARG A 154 11.05 6.68 2.63
N VAL A 155 11.25 6.89 3.94
CA VAL A 155 11.55 5.78 4.88
C VAL A 155 10.40 4.78 4.95
N ALA A 156 9.14 5.23 4.99
CA ALA A 156 7.98 4.34 5.00
C ALA A 156 7.89 3.52 3.70
N VAL A 157 8.17 4.13 2.54
CA VAL A 157 8.26 3.43 1.24
C VAL A 157 9.41 2.41 1.25
N ALA A 158 10.61 2.78 1.71
CA ALA A 158 11.74 1.85 1.81
C ALA A 158 11.41 0.65 2.70
N ARG A 159 10.76 0.88 3.86
CA ARG A 159 10.29 -0.17 4.75
C ARG A 159 9.25 -1.08 4.08
N ALA A 160 8.34 -0.50 3.31
CA ALA A 160 7.32 -1.26 2.59
C ALA A 160 7.92 -2.20 1.54
N LEU A 161 9.01 -1.79 0.87
CA LEU A 161 9.63 -2.51 -0.24
C LEU A 161 10.72 -3.50 0.18
N VAL A 162 11.20 -3.46 1.43
CA VAL A 162 12.42 -4.18 1.85
C VAL A 162 12.33 -5.71 1.71
N ASN A 163 11.12 -6.28 1.79
CA ASN A 163 10.86 -7.71 1.57
C ASN A 163 10.56 -8.07 0.10
N ASN A 164 10.61 -7.11 -0.84
CA ASN A 164 10.18 -7.26 -2.22
C ASN A 164 8.73 -7.79 -2.31
N PRO A 165 7.76 -7.08 -1.73
CA PRO A 165 6.37 -7.53 -1.70
C PRO A 165 5.77 -7.58 -3.11
N SER A 166 4.74 -8.41 -3.27
CA SER A 166 3.98 -8.51 -4.52
C SER A 166 3.11 -7.27 -4.78
N ILE A 167 2.74 -6.54 -3.71
CA ILE A 167 1.86 -5.38 -3.76
C ILE A 167 2.37 -4.28 -2.83
N LEU A 168 2.40 -3.05 -3.32
CA LEU A 168 2.53 -1.84 -2.52
C LEU A 168 1.14 -1.21 -2.30
N LEU A 169 0.68 -1.18 -1.05
CA LEU A 169 -0.62 -0.66 -0.66
C LEU A 169 -0.45 0.65 0.10
N ALA A 170 -0.89 1.76 -0.48
CA ALA A 170 -0.69 3.11 0.05
C ALA A 170 -2.01 3.77 0.42
N ASP A 171 -2.14 4.23 1.67
CA ASP A 171 -3.30 4.93 2.20
C ASP A 171 -2.99 6.42 2.32
N GLU A 172 -3.63 7.25 1.49
CA GLU A 172 -3.45 8.71 1.44
C GLU A 172 -1.96 9.12 1.51
N PRO A 173 -1.10 8.61 0.61
CA PRO A 173 0.36 8.66 0.79
C PRO A 173 0.95 10.08 0.76
N THR A 174 0.20 11.06 0.29
CA THR A 174 0.58 12.48 0.18
C THR A 174 -0.16 13.40 1.15
N GLY A 175 -1.21 12.92 1.82
CA GLY A 175 -2.15 13.73 2.59
C GLY A 175 -1.57 14.53 3.77
N ASN A 176 -0.35 14.22 4.22
CA ASN A 176 0.37 14.97 5.27
C ASN A 176 1.61 15.71 4.75
N LEU A 177 1.69 15.91 3.43
CA LEU A 177 2.84 16.55 2.78
C LEU A 177 2.41 17.86 2.13
N ASP A 178 3.36 18.78 1.97
CA ASP A 178 3.16 19.91 1.09
C ASP A 178 3.13 19.47 -0.39
N SER A 179 2.55 20.29 -1.27
CA SER A 179 2.32 19.92 -2.67
C SER A 179 3.60 19.50 -3.39
N LYS A 180 4.72 20.21 -3.20
CA LYS A 180 6.00 19.87 -3.83
C LYS A 180 6.52 18.52 -3.37
N THR A 181 6.46 18.27 -2.08
CA THR A 181 6.89 17.00 -1.49
C THR A 181 5.95 15.86 -1.89
N GLY A 182 4.64 16.13 -2.00
CA GLY A 182 3.65 15.19 -2.52
C GLY A 182 3.98 14.73 -3.93
N GLU A 183 4.29 15.65 -4.84
CA GLU A 183 4.74 15.38 -6.20
C GLU A 183 5.97 14.47 -6.24
N GLU A 184 6.95 14.70 -5.36
CA GLU A 184 8.15 13.84 -5.27
C GLU A 184 7.81 12.40 -4.85
N ILE A 185 6.80 12.21 -4.01
CA ILE A 185 6.34 10.87 -3.60
C ILE A 185 5.54 10.20 -4.72
N LEU A 186 4.69 10.94 -5.43
CA LEU A 186 3.96 10.40 -6.60
C LEU A 186 4.93 9.96 -7.68
N ARG A 187 5.98 10.75 -7.94
CA ARG A 187 7.04 10.36 -8.86
C ARG A 187 7.74 9.08 -8.42
N LEU A 188 8.06 8.95 -7.13
CA LEU A 188 8.64 7.70 -6.61
C LEU A 188 7.72 6.50 -6.88
N PHE A 189 6.40 6.67 -6.79
CA PHE A 189 5.45 5.60 -7.13
C PHE A 189 5.41 5.30 -8.62
N GLU A 190 5.51 6.31 -9.49
CA GLU A 190 5.63 6.11 -10.93
C GLU A 190 6.90 5.33 -11.28
N ASP A 191 8.06 5.73 -10.71
CA ASP A 191 9.33 5.02 -10.90
C ASP A 191 9.23 3.55 -10.44
N LEU A 192 8.56 3.29 -9.31
CA LEU A 192 8.33 1.93 -8.82
C LEU A 192 7.39 1.13 -9.73
N TYR A 193 6.35 1.75 -10.28
CA TYR A 193 5.47 1.13 -11.27
C TYR A 193 6.23 0.76 -12.53
N ASP A 194 7.08 1.65 -13.05
CA ASP A 194 7.90 1.42 -14.24
C ASP A 194 8.93 0.29 -14.02
N LEU A 195 9.34 0.07 -12.76
CA LEU A 195 10.18 -1.07 -12.36
C LEU A 195 9.40 -2.39 -12.22
N GLY A 196 8.09 -2.39 -12.47
CA GLY A 196 7.25 -3.60 -12.47
C GLY A 196 6.48 -3.85 -11.16
N ASN A 197 6.46 -2.91 -10.22
CA ASN A 197 5.69 -3.08 -8.98
C ASN A 197 4.19 -2.91 -9.23
N THR A 198 3.38 -3.68 -8.50
CA THR A 198 1.93 -3.49 -8.43
C THR A 198 1.61 -2.51 -7.30
N ILE A 199 0.93 -1.42 -7.62
CA ILE A 199 0.67 -0.33 -6.68
C ILE A 199 -0.83 -0.09 -6.55
N ILE A 200 -1.32 -0.03 -5.32
CA ILE A 200 -2.70 0.32 -4.99
C ILE A 200 -2.68 1.53 -4.07
N VAL A 201 -3.20 2.65 -4.54
CA VAL A 201 -3.35 3.88 -3.77
C VAL A 201 -4.80 4.05 -3.36
N VAL A 202 -5.06 4.20 -2.07
CA VAL A 202 -6.38 4.58 -1.56
C VAL A 202 -6.36 6.08 -1.33
N THR A 203 -7.22 6.82 -2.01
CA THR A 203 -7.31 8.28 -1.87
C THR A 203 -8.74 8.79 -2.09
N HIS A 204 -9.02 9.97 -1.61
CA HIS A 204 -10.24 10.72 -1.92
C HIS A 204 -9.96 11.94 -2.82
N GLU A 205 -8.68 12.18 -3.15
CA GLU A 205 -8.22 13.29 -3.98
C GLU A 205 -8.15 12.84 -5.44
N GLU A 206 -8.88 13.55 -6.34
CA GLU A 206 -8.96 13.21 -7.76
C GLU A 206 -7.61 13.39 -8.48
N ASP A 207 -6.91 14.48 -8.17
CA ASP A 207 -5.59 14.80 -8.70
C ASP A 207 -4.55 13.71 -8.40
N ILE A 208 -4.60 13.10 -7.21
CA ILE A 208 -3.74 11.97 -6.85
C ILE A 208 -4.12 10.71 -7.65
N ALA A 209 -5.43 10.46 -7.82
CA ALA A 209 -5.90 9.30 -8.55
C ALA A 209 -5.56 9.34 -10.05
N GLU A 210 -5.51 10.52 -10.65
CA GLU A 210 -5.15 10.72 -12.05
C GLU A 210 -3.71 10.32 -12.40
N HIS A 211 -2.81 10.17 -11.40
CA HIS A 211 -1.47 9.60 -11.59
C HIS A 211 -1.50 8.07 -11.79
N SER A 212 -2.58 7.41 -11.40
CA SER A 212 -2.74 5.97 -11.60
C SER A 212 -3.06 5.61 -13.06
N ARG A 213 -3.08 4.31 -13.37
CA ARG A 213 -3.45 3.80 -14.71
C ARG A 213 -4.88 3.26 -14.74
N ARG A 214 -5.51 3.13 -13.57
CA ARG A 214 -6.87 2.60 -13.39
C ARG A 214 -7.45 3.18 -12.11
N ILE A 215 -8.71 3.63 -12.18
CA ILE A 215 -9.43 4.17 -11.03
C ILE A 215 -10.64 3.28 -10.75
N ILE A 216 -10.71 2.79 -9.53
CA ILE A 216 -11.80 2.00 -8.98
C ILE A 216 -12.57 2.89 -8.02
N ARG A 217 -13.86 3.10 -8.25
CA ARG A 217 -14.70 3.91 -7.39
C ARG A 217 -15.64 3.05 -6.58
N LEU A 218 -15.64 3.27 -5.27
CA LEU A 218 -16.54 2.61 -4.34
C LEU A 218 -17.63 3.57 -3.85
N ARG A 219 -18.85 3.04 -3.75
CA ARG A 219 -19.98 3.74 -3.14
C ARG A 219 -20.83 2.77 -2.33
N ASP A 220 -21.12 3.11 -1.07
CA ASP A 220 -21.97 2.33 -0.17
C ASP A 220 -21.61 0.83 -0.08
N GLY A 221 -20.30 0.52 -0.10
CA GLY A 221 -19.78 -0.84 -0.03
C GLY A 221 -19.86 -1.65 -1.34
N LEU A 222 -20.16 -0.98 -2.46
CA LEU A 222 -20.26 -1.57 -3.79
C LEU A 222 -19.23 -0.93 -4.75
N LEU A 223 -18.90 -1.65 -5.81
CA LEU A 223 -18.17 -1.12 -6.95
C LEU A 223 -19.09 -0.21 -7.75
N GLU A 224 -18.78 1.09 -7.85
CA GLU A 224 -19.52 2.07 -8.64
C GLU A 224 -19.00 2.14 -10.09
N SER A 225 -17.69 2.25 -10.25
CA SER A 225 -17.02 2.19 -11.56
C SER A 225 -15.61 1.62 -11.45
N ASP A 226 -15.09 1.16 -12.58
CA ASP A 226 -13.75 0.58 -12.75
C ASP A 226 -13.26 0.99 -14.15
N GLU A 227 -12.41 2.00 -14.21
CA GLU A 227 -12.09 2.72 -15.44
C GLU A 227 -10.57 2.83 -15.63
N LYS A 228 -10.11 2.65 -16.88
CA LYS A 228 -8.72 2.94 -17.24
C LYS A 228 -8.53 4.45 -17.39
N VAL A 229 -7.41 4.95 -16.92
CA VAL A 229 -6.98 6.33 -17.16
C VAL A 229 -6.22 6.35 -18.49
N GLU A 230 -6.84 6.94 -19.52
CA GLU A 230 -6.24 6.96 -20.86
C GLU A 230 -4.98 7.84 -20.94
N ASN A 231 -4.97 8.96 -20.22
CA ASN A 231 -3.88 9.93 -20.20
C ASN A 231 -3.50 10.23 -18.75
N PRO A 232 -2.74 9.37 -18.09
CA PRO A 232 -2.33 9.60 -16.71
C PRO A 232 -1.51 10.88 -16.57
N VAL A 233 -1.75 11.62 -15.51
CA VAL A 233 -0.89 12.73 -15.11
C VAL A 233 0.47 12.16 -14.69
N LEU A 234 1.55 12.75 -15.20
CA LEU A 234 2.89 12.41 -14.76
C LEU A 234 3.39 13.46 -13.77
N ALA A 235 3.97 13.01 -12.67
CA ALA A 235 4.54 13.92 -11.69
C ALA A 235 5.65 14.77 -12.31
N ALA A 236 5.62 16.08 -12.02
CA ALA A 236 6.56 17.03 -12.62
C ALA A 236 8.02 16.63 -12.34
N MET A 237 8.86 16.70 -13.37
CA MET A 237 10.30 16.52 -13.20
C MET A 237 10.81 17.64 -12.28
N SER A 238 11.37 17.29 -11.12
CA SER A 238 12.10 18.26 -10.31
C SER A 238 13.20 18.84 -11.20
N ALA A 239 13.15 20.13 -11.47
CA ALA A 239 14.27 20.81 -12.11
C ALA A 239 15.46 20.60 -11.19
N GLU A 240 16.48 19.88 -11.69
CA GLU A 240 17.78 19.80 -11.02
C GLU A 240 18.29 21.23 -10.84
N ILE A 241 18.50 21.63 -9.59
CA ILE A 241 19.19 22.87 -9.21
C ILE A 241 20.61 22.51 -8.87
#